data_5616072e2e40d6db6c2634efbf7d139c
#
_entry.id   5616072e2e40d6db6c2634efbf7d139c
#
_cell.length_a   1.000
_cell.length_b   1.000
_cell.length_c   1.000
_cell.angle_alpha   90.00
_cell.angle_beta   90.00
_cell.angle_gamma   90.00
#
_symmetry.space_group_name_H-M   'P 1'
#
loop_
_entity.id
_entity.type
_entity.pdbx_description
1 polymer ?
#
loop_
_entity_poly.entity_id
_entity_poly.type
_entity_poly.pdbx_seq_one_letter_code
_entity_poly.pdbx_strand_id
1 'polypeptide(L)' 'MSDSRCAGVDWASEEHAVCVVDERGRVVEGRRYRHNEPGIRALCARLLRLRVQLVA' A
#
# COMPACT_ATOMS: atom_id res chain seq x y z
N MET A 1 3.22 -21.65 -3.75
CA MET A 1 2.53 -20.65 -4.57
C MET A 1 2.79 -19.26 -4.02
N SER A 2 3.15 -18.37 -4.88
CA SER A 2 3.34 -16.99 -4.49
C SER A 2 2.02 -16.25 -4.56
N ASP A 3 1.74 -15.48 -3.52
CA ASP A 3 0.58 -14.59 -3.52
C ASP A 3 0.97 -13.30 -4.22
N SER A 4 0.27 -12.98 -5.29
CA SER A 4 0.45 -11.71 -5.98
C SER A 4 -0.41 -10.66 -5.30
N ARG A 5 0.23 -9.63 -4.79
CA ARG A 5 -0.47 -8.51 -4.17
C ARG A 5 -0.14 -7.23 -4.91
N CYS A 6 -1.15 -6.43 -5.12
CA CYS A 6 -1.03 -5.14 -5.76
C CYS A 6 -1.48 -4.06 -4.81
N ALA A 7 -0.82 -2.93 -4.85
CA ALA A 7 -1.22 -1.78 -4.06
C ALA A 7 -1.61 -0.63 -4.98
N GLY A 8 -2.76 -0.05 -4.72
CA GLY A 8 -3.17 1.19 -5.34
C GLY A 8 -2.96 2.32 -4.35
N VAL A 9 -2.27 3.35 -4.76
CA VAL A 9 -1.99 4.50 -3.92
C VAL A 9 -2.64 5.73 -4.53
N ASP A 10 -3.54 6.34 -3.78
CA ASP A 10 -4.12 7.62 -4.16
C ASP A 10 -3.27 8.71 -3.52
N TRP A 11 -2.35 9.25 -4.34
CA TRP A 11 -1.39 10.25 -3.88
C TRP A 11 -2.07 11.60 -3.73
N ALA A 12 -1.92 12.20 -2.58
CA ALA A 12 -2.46 13.52 -2.30
C ALA A 12 -1.42 14.37 -1.56
N SER A 13 -1.68 15.68 -1.46
CA SER A 13 -0.72 16.60 -0.88
C SER A 13 -0.56 16.45 0.63
N GLU A 14 -1.60 16.01 1.31
CA GLU A 14 -1.58 15.91 2.77
C GLU A 14 -1.58 14.48 3.28
N GLU A 15 -2.29 13.62 2.58
CA GLU A 15 -2.49 12.25 3.03
C GLU A 15 -2.64 11.33 1.83
N HIS A 16 -2.03 10.18 1.89
CA HIS A 16 -2.10 9.18 0.83
C HIS A 16 -2.94 8.00 1.26
N ALA A 17 -3.88 7.59 0.41
CA ALA A 17 -4.70 6.42 0.66
C ALA A 17 -4.10 5.22 -0.08
N VAL A 18 -3.92 4.12 0.64
CA VAL A 18 -3.33 2.90 0.09
C VAL A 18 -4.33 1.76 0.23
N CYS A 19 -4.56 1.06 -0.86
CA CYS A 19 -5.40 -0.12 -0.87
C CYS A 19 -4.58 -1.28 -1.44
N VAL A 20 -4.46 -2.36 -0.68
CA VAL A 20 -3.74 -3.55 -1.12
C VAL A 20 -4.75 -4.64 -1.41
N VAL A 21 -4.64 -5.23 -2.59
CA VAL A 21 -5.52 -6.32 -3.02
C VAL A 21 -4.69 -7.56 -3.33
N ASP A 22 -5.28 -8.73 -3.13
CA ASP A 22 -4.65 -9.99 -3.49
C ASP A 22 -4.94 -10.35 -4.95
N GLU A 23 -4.44 -11.50 -5.40
CA GLU A 23 -4.63 -11.95 -6.77
C GLU A 23 -6.09 -12.24 -7.13
N ARG A 24 -6.95 -12.38 -6.13
CA ARG A 24 -8.39 -12.59 -6.33
C ARG A 24 -9.17 -11.29 -6.36
N GLY A 25 -8.49 -10.17 -6.18
CA GLY A 25 -9.13 -8.86 -6.12
C GLY A 25 -9.74 -8.52 -4.78
N ARG A 26 -9.46 -9.29 -3.74
CA ARG A 26 -9.93 -9.00 -2.40
C ARG A 26 -9.05 -7.96 -1.74
N VAL A 27 -9.66 -7.04 -1.02
CA VAL A 27 -8.93 -6.04 -0.27
C VAL A 27 -8.28 -6.71 0.94
N VAL A 28 -6.96 -6.70 0.94
CA VAL A 28 -6.17 -7.21 2.07
C VAL A 28 -6.07 -6.16 3.16
N GLU A 29 -5.82 -4.91 2.75
CA GLU A 29 -5.66 -3.82 3.68
C GLU A 29 -5.96 -2.49 3.01
N GLY A 30 -6.54 -1.58 3.76
CA GLY A 30 -6.71 -0.19 3.35
C GLY A 30 -6.23 0.70 4.48
N ARG A 31 -5.33 1.62 4.18
CA ARG A 31 -4.77 2.54 5.17
C ARG A 31 -4.50 3.89 4.56
N ARG A 32 -4.39 4.89 5.43
CA ARG A 32 -3.99 6.23 5.06
C ARG A 32 -2.69 6.58 5.77
N TYR A 33 -1.83 7.29 5.04
CA TYR A 33 -0.53 7.71 5.54
C TYR A 33 -0.35 9.19 5.28
N ARG A 34 0.15 9.91 6.27
CA ARG A 34 0.39 11.34 6.12
C ARG A 34 1.57 11.60 5.21
N HIS A 35 1.50 12.72 4.51
CA HIS A 35 2.60 13.16 3.65
C HIS A 35 3.68 13.83 4.51
N ASN A 36 4.43 13.01 5.22
CA ASN A 36 5.59 13.43 6.00
C ASN A 36 6.56 12.26 6.05
N GLU A 37 7.75 12.51 6.52
CA GLU A 37 8.80 11.49 6.52
C GLU A 37 8.41 10.21 7.26
N PRO A 38 7.91 10.26 8.51
CA PRO A 38 7.50 9.03 9.19
C PRO A 38 6.31 8.35 8.51
N GLY A 39 5.38 9.11 7.91
CA GLY A 39 4.26 8.54 7.18
C GLY A 39 4.71 7.78 5.94
N ILE A 40 5.59 8.37 5.15
CA ILE A 40 6.12 7.73 3.95
C ILE A 40 6.95 6.49 4.31
N ARG A 41 7.75 6.56 5.37
CA ARG A 41 8.51 5.40 5.84
C ARG A 41 7.59 4.26 6.26
N ALA A 42 6.52 4.58 6.98
CA ALA A 42 5.56 3.58 7.41
C ALA A 42 4.86 2.93 6.22
N LEU A 43 4.51 3.72 5.21
CA LEU A 43 3.91 3.23 3.98
C LEU A 43 4.85 2.25 3.27
N CYS A 44 6.09 2.64 3.06
CA CYS A 44 7.08 1.80 2.38
C CYS A 44 7.34 0.51 3.17
N ALA A 45 7.49 0.61 4.48
CA ALA A 45 7.71 -0.56 5.33
C ALA A 45 6.53 -1.52 5.26
N ARG A 46 5.31 -0.99 5.24
CA ARG A 46 4.11 -1.81 5.15
C ARG A 46 4.01 -2.54 3.82
N LEU A 47 4.31 -1.87 2.72
CA LEU A 47 4.30 -2.49 1.40
C LEU A 47 5.32 -3.61 1.30
N LEU A 48 6.51 -3.41 1.84
CA LEU A 48 7.53 -4.45 1.89
C LEU A 48 7.09 -5.63 2.74
N ARG A 49 6.47 -5.36 3.87
CA ARG A 49 6.00 -6.40 4.78
C ARG A 49 4.90 -7.25 4.16
N LEU A 50 4.03 -6.64 3.39
CA LEU A 50 2.94 -7.33 2.71
C LEU A 50 3.38 -7.99 1.41
N ARG A 51 4.64 -7.83 1.04
CA ARG A 51 5.22 -8.40 -0.18
C ARG A 51 4.45 -7.99 -1.42
N VAL A 52 4.15 -6.71 -1.50
CA VAL A 52 3.45 -6.14 -2.65
C VAL A 52 4.39 -6.17 -3.85
N GLN A 53 3.90 -6.71 -4.97
CA GLN A 53 4.70 -6.83 -6.19
C GLN A 53 4.53 -5.63 -7.11
N LEU A 54 3.38 -4.98 -7.05
CA LEU A 54 3.07 -3.86 -7.92
C LEU A 54 2.43 -2.74 -7.10
N VAL A 55 2.93 -1.53 -7.31
CA VAL A 55 2.38 -0.33 -6.67
C VAL A 55 2.00 0.65 -7.77
N ALA A 56 0.79 1.14 -7.71
CA ALA A 56 0.28 2.10 -8.69
C ALA A 56 -0.07 3.44 -8.03
#